data_948f2de06268edbd4ba7c74a1dcd4626
#
_entry.id   948f2de06268edbd4ba7c74a1dcd4626
#
_cell.length_a   1.000
_cell.length_b   1.000
_cell.length_c   1.000
_cell.angle_alpha   90.00
_cell.angle_beta   90.00
_cell.angle_gamma   90.00
#
_symmetry.space_group_name_H-M   'P 1'
#
loop_
_entity.id
_entity.type
_entity.pdbx_description
1 polymer ?
#
loop_
_entity_poly.entity_id
_entity_poly.type
_entity_poly.pdbx_seq_one_letter_code
_entity_poly.pdbx_strand_id
1 'polypeptide(L)'
;MTDNRIARRYASAAFKLGEAEGGDTISKRGQTLVALEGLLDESPALDRVFKSPIITVAEKKKVVKDLLDKIGSDQVTRNFCYLLADKGRLAYFRAIVQAYVKKLDEVKGIIRGKLTTAISLTQAEQKTYKAELEKKAGSPIELTFDVDDSI
;
A
#
# COMPACT_ATOMS: atom_id res chain seq x y z
N MET A 1 -15.20 3.65 9.48
CA MET A 1 -15.76 2.35 9.89
C MET A 1 -16.18 1.52 8.70
N THR A 2 -17.14 1.99 7.90
CA THR A 2 -17.58 1.34 6.65
C THR A 2 -16.40 1.20 5.67
N ASP A 3 -15.58 2.21 5.58
CA ASP A 3 -14.42 2.26 4.70
C ASP A 3 -13.43 1.13 4.98
N ASN A 4 -13.15 0.85 6.27
CA ASN A 4 -12.22 -0.21 6.66
C ASN A 4 -12.77 -1.60 6.34
N ARG A 5 -14.06 -1.79 6.44
CA ARG A 5 -14.70 -3.07 6.10
C ARG A 5 -14.62 -3.33 4.60
N ILE A 6 -14.94 -2.32 3.80
CA ILE A 6 -14.86 -2.38 2.34
C ILE A 6 -13.41 -2.63 1.92
N ALA A 7 -12.48 -1.86 2.48
CA ALA A 7 -11.06 -1.98 2.17
C ALA A 7 -10.54 -3.38 2.45
N ARG A 8 -10.85 -3.94 3.62
CA ARG A 8 -10.42 -5.30 3.99
C ARG A 8 -10.99 -6.35 3.06
N ARG A 9 -12.24 -6.18 2.65
CA ARG A 9 -12.91 -7.13 1.75
C ARG A 9 -12.22 -7.19 0.38
N TYR A 10 -11.94 -6.03 -0.22
CA TYR A 10 -11.26 -5.98 -1.51
C TYR A 10 -9.79 -6.41 -1.41
N ALA A 11 -9.11 -5.99 -0.35
CA ALA A 11 -7.72 -6.39 -0.12
C ALA A 11 -7.61 -7.91 0.06
N SER A 12 -8.52 -8.52 0.81
CA SER A 12 -8.57 -9.97 1.00
C SER A 12 -8.77 -10.71 -0.32
N ALA A 13 -9.67 -10.21 -1.16
CA ALA A 13 -9.92 -10.81 -2.47
C ALA A 13 -8.68 -10.75 -3.36
N ALA A 14 -8.03 -9.60 -3.43
CA ALA A 14 -6.80 -9.42 -4.22
C ALA A 14 -5.67 -10.32 -3.70
N PHE A 15 -5.55 -10.42 -2.37
CA PHE A 15 -4.52 -11.24 -1.73
C PHE A 15 -4.72 -12.72 -2.04
N LYS A 16 -5.95 -13.22 -1.96
CA LYS A 16 -6.29 -14.61 -2.27
C LYS A 16 -5.97 -14.98 -3.72
N LEU A 17 -6.22 -14.06 -4.64
CA LEU A 17 -5.86 -14.26 -6.05
C LEU A 17 -4.35 -14.45 -6.22
N GLY A 18 -3.56 -13.64 -5.51
CA GLY A 18 -2.11 -13.75 -5.54
C GLY A 18 -1.60 -15.04 -4.91
N GLU A 19 -2.20 -15.47 -3.81
CA GLU A 19 -1.85 -16.74 -3.16
C GLU A 19 -2.12 -17.92 -4.08
N ALA A 20 -3.23 -17.91 -4.81
CA ALA A 20 -3.58 -18.98 -5.74
C ALA A 20 -2.57 -19.11 -6.87
N GLU A 21 -1.95 -18.02 -7.29
CA GLU A 21 -0.93 -18.04 -8.33
C GLU A 21 0.44 -18.47 -7.80
N GLY A 22 0.67 -18.34 -6.48
CA GLY A 22 1.90 -18.74 -5.83
C GLY A 22 3.10 -17.83 -6.06
N GLY A 23 4.27 -18.23 -5.56
CA GLY A 23 5.53 -17.51 -5.72
C GLY A 23 5.51 -16.11 -5.09
N ASP A 24 6.15 -15.16 -5.75
CA ASP A 24 6.26 -13.77 -5.29
C ASP A 24 5.10 -12.87 -5.76
N THR A 25 4.04 -13.46 -6.31
CA THR A 25 2.94 -12.71 -6.91
C THR A 25 2.32 -11.72 -5.95
N ILE A 26 2.05 -12.13 -4.71
CA ILE A 26 1.45 -11.23 -3.69
C ILE A 26 2.35 -10.04 -3.41
N SER A 27 3.67 -10.25 -3.35
CA SER A 27 4.64 -9.16 -3.12
C SER A 27 4.73 -8.21 -4.30
N LYS A 28 4.78 -8.74 -5.50
CA LYS A 28 4.87 -7.93 -6.74
C LYS A 28 3.63 -7.07 -6.92
N ARG A 29 2.45 -7.63 -6.69
CA ARG A 29 1.20 -6.89 -6.77
C ARG A 29 1.11 -5.83 -5.69
N GLY A 30 1.60 -6.13 -4.49
CA GLY A 30 1.70 -5.16 -3.42
C GLY A 30 2.57 -3.97 -3.81
N GLN A 31 3.70 -4.22 -4.44
CA GLN A 31 4.59 -3.16 -4.94
C GLN A 31 3.88 -2.28 -5.97
N THR A 32 3.12 -2.89 -6.88
CA THR A 32 2.35 -2.14 -7.88
C THR A 32 1.29 -1.26 -7.24
N LEU A 33 0.55 -1.80 -6.27
CA LEU A 33 -0.49 -1.04 -5.56
C LEU A 33 0.11 0.11 -4.77
N VAL A 34 1.24 -0.10 -4.11
CA VAL A 34 1.94 0.94 -3.35
C VAL A 34 2.48 2.02 -4.30
N ALA A 35 3.02 1.63 -5.46
CA ALA A 35 3.49 2.58 -6.47
C ALA A 35 2.36 3.45 -6.99
N LEU A 36 1.18 2.86 -7.23
CA LEU A 36 0.00 3.62 -7.66
C LEU A 36 -0.47 4.59 -6.57
N GLU A 37 -0.47 4.16 -5.32
CA GLU A 37 -0.77 5.04 -4.18
C GLU A 37 0.21 6.22 -4.13
N GLY A 38 1.50 5.95 -4.36
CA GLY A 38 2.53 6.98 -4.41
C GLY A 38 2.26 8.04 -5.48
N LEU A 39 1.76 7.64 -6.64
CA LEU A 39 1.38 8.59 -7.69
C LEU A 39 0.21 9.48 -7.24
N LEU A 40 -0.73 8.93 -6.49
CA LEU A 40 -1.82 9.72 -5.92
C LEU A 40 -1.31 10.73 -4.89
N ASP A 41 -0.30 10.36 -4.10
CA ASP A 41 0.32 11.25 -3.12
C ASP A 41 1.03 12.42 -3.79
N GLU A 42 1.68 12.16 -4.93
CA GLU A 42 2.40 13.20 -5.68
C GLU A 42 1.45 14.15 -6.42
N SER A 43 0.23 13.73 -6.72
CA SER A 43 -0.70 14.53 -7.51
C SER A 43 -2.07 14.62 -6.84
N PRO A 44 -2.38 15.75 -6.17
CA PRO A 44 -3.71 15.99 -5.62
C PRO A 44 -4.83 15.91 -6.67
N ALA A 45 -4.51 16.24 -7.93
CA ALA A 45 -5.47 16.14 -9.03
C ALA A 45 -5.90 14.70 -9.29
N LEU A 46 -4.96 13.75 -9.28
CA LEU A 46 -5.25 12.31 -9.44
C LEU A 46 -6.08 11.78 -8.27
N ASP A 47 -5.72 12.18 -7.06
CA ASP A 47 -6.46 11.79 -5.87
C ASP A 47 -7.92 12.25 -5.94
N ARG A 48 -8.14 13.48 -6.42
CA ARG A 48 -9.49 14.01 -6.64
C ARG A 48 -10.26 13.22 -7.68
N VAL A 49 -9.60 12.80 -8.78
CA VAL A 49 -10.24 11.96 -9.81
C VAL A 49 -10.76 10.66 -9.19
N PHE A 50 -9.96 10.02 -8.36
CA PHE A 50 -10.35 8.77 -7.70
C PHE A 50 -11.54 8.95 -6.76
N LYS A 51 -11.65 10.11 -6.12
CA LYS A 51 -12.70 10.40 -5.13
C LYS A 51 -13.94 11.07 -5.69
N SER A 52 -13.85 11.71 -6.85
CA SER A 52 -14.95 12.52 -7.37
C SER A 52 -16.11 11.67 -7.87
N PRO A 53 -17.35 11.94 -7.41
CA PRO A 53 -18.52 11.26 -7.94
C PRO A 53 -18.99 11.81 -9.28
N ILE A 54 -18.46 12.96 -9.71
CA ILE A 54 -18.85 13.61 -10.98
C ILE A 54 -18.15 12.95 -12.16
N ILE A 55 -16.91 12.49 -11.97
CA ILE A 55 -16.13 11.85 -13.02
C ILE A 55 -16.70 10.46 -13.30
N THR A 56 -16.95 10.17 -14.58
CA THR A 56 -17.56 8.91 -14.99
C THR A 56 -16.63 7.72 -14.75
N VAL A 57 -17.21 6.53 -14.66
CA VAL A 57 -16.45 5.28 -14.52
C VAL A 57 -15.49 5.10 -15.71
N ALA A 58 -15.96 5.38 -16.92
CA ALA A 58 -15.14 5.26 -18.14
C ALA A 58 -13.90 6.17 -18.07
N GLU A 59 -14.08 7.41 -17.62
CA GLU A 59 -12.97 8.36 -17.45
C GLU A 59 -12.00 7.90 -16.39
N LYS A 60 -12.51 7.40 -15.25
CA LYS A 60 -11.67 6.87 -14.19
C LYS A 60 -10.85 5.66 -14.65
N LYS A 61 -11.47 4.75 -15.40
CA LYS A 61 -10.79 3.57 -15.95
C LYS A 61 -9.67 3.97 -16.91
N LYS A 62 -9.88 5.00 -17.70
CA LYS A 62 -8.88 5.52 -18.62
C LYS A 62 -7.67 6.07 -17.87
N VAL A 63 -7.90 6.84 -16.81
CA VAL A 63 -6.84 7.37 -15.94
C VAL A 63 -6.07 6.23 -15.29
N VAL A 64 -6.78 5.26 -14.74
CA VAL A 64 -6.19 4.07 -14.11
C VAL A 64 -5.31 3.31 -15.11
N LYS A 65 -5.79 3.11 -16.32
CA LYS A 65 -5.05 2.45 -17.40
C LYS A 65 -3.73 3.17 -17.66
N ASP A 66 -3.78 4.49 -17.84
CA ASP A 66 -2.60 5.29 -18.12
C ASP A 66 -1.58 5.21 -16.99
N LEU A 67 -2.03 5.26 -15.75
CA LEU A 67 -1.16 5.14 -14.57
C LEU A 67 -0.51 3.76 -14.50
N LEU A 68 -1.28 2.70 -14.72
CA LEU A 68 -0.78 1.33 -14.69
C LEU A 68 0.18 1.04 -15.85
N ASP A 69 -0.05 1.62 -17.02
CA ASP A 69 0.89 1.53 -18.16
C ASP A 69 2.23 2.17 -17.80
N LYS A 70 2.20 3.27 -17.06
CA LYS A 70 3.40 3.98 -16.64
C LYS A 70 4.22 3.18 -15.62
N ILE A 71 3.55 2.52 -14.69
CA ILE A 71 4.19 1.73 -13.64
C ILE A 71 4.65 0.36 -14.15
N GLY A 72 3.90 -0.21 -15.08
CA GLY A 72 4.02 -1.61 -15.48
C GLY A 72 3.27 -2.51 -14.51
N SER A 73 2.24 -3.19 -15.00
CA SER A 73 1.35 -3.98 -14.16
C SER A 73 0.90 -5.23 -14.89
N ASP A 74 0.65 -6.31 -14.16
CA ASP A 74 0.06 -7.50 -14.73
C ASP A 74 -1.44 -7.30 -14.99
N GLN A 75 -2.02 -8.18 -15.80
CA GLN A 75 -3.42 -8.06 -16.20
C GLN A 75 -4.38 -8.23 -15.02
N VAL A 76 -4.04 -9.08 -14.06
CA VAL A 76 -4.91 -9.32 -12.89
C VAL A 76 -4.99 -8.07 -12.01
N THR A 77 -3.88 -7.39 -11.79
CA THR A 77 -3.86 -6.13 -11.03
C THR A 77 -4.67 -5.05 -11.76
N ARG A 78 -4.54 -4.98 -13.09
CA ARG A 78 -5.34 -4.06 -13.91
C ARG A 78 -6.82 -4.33 -13.76
N ASN A 79 -7.21 -5.59 -13.89
CA ASN A 79 -8.61 -6.01 -13.74
C ASN A 79 -9.15 -5.68 -12.35
N PHE A 80 -8.33 -5.85 -11.32
CA PHE A 80 -8.70 -5.49 -9.96
C PHE A 80 -8.99 -3.98 -9.84
N CYS A 81 -8.12 -3.14 -10.38
CA CYS A 81 -8.30 -1.69 -10.35
C CYS A 81 -9.53 -1.26 -11.17
N TYR A 82 -9.77 -1.89 -12.32
CA TYR A 82 -10.96 -1.62 -13.12
C TYR A 82 -12.23 -2.03 -12.38
N LEU A 83 -12.19 -3.14 -11.65
CA LEU A 83 -13.31 -3.57 -10.82
C LEU A 83 -13.62 -2.52 -9.74
N LEU A 84 -12.59 -1.95 -9.11
CA LEU A 84 -12.78 -0.88 -8.13
C LEU A 84 -13.48 0.33 -8.76
N ALA A 85 -13.10 0.68 -9.99
CA ALA A 85 -13.76 1.77 -10.72
C ALA A 85 -15.22 1.43 -11.01
N ASP A 86 -15.49 0.21 -11.52
CA ASP A 86 -16.84 -0.25 -11.86
C ASP A 86 -17.77 -0.26 -10.64
N LYS A 87 -17.25 -0.60 -9.48
CA LYS A 87 -18.02 -0.69 -8.23
C LYS A 87 -18.07 0.62 -7.45
N GLY A 88 -17.44 1.69 -7.98
CA GLY A 88 -17.38 2.98 -7.30
C GLY A 88 -16.55 2.94 -6.01
N ARG A 89 -15.49 2.13 -6.00
CA ARG A 89 -14.65 1.93 -4.80
C ARG A 89 -13.24 2.54 -4.92
N LEU A 90 -12.94 3.25 -6.01
CA LEU A 90 -11.64 3.91 -6.15
C LEU A 90 -11.38 4.95 -5.05
N ALA A 91 -12.44 5.55 -4.50
CA ALA A 91 -12.32 6.47 -3.36
C ALA A 91 -11.67 5.80 -2.14
N TYR A 92 -11.78 4.49 -2.01
CA TYR A 92 -11.21 3.71 -0.91
C TYR A 92 -9.85 3.10 -1.26
N PHE A 93 -9.25 3.50 -2.37
CA PHE A 93 -8.03 2.87 -2.88
C PHE A 93 -6.90 2.87 -1.85
N ARG A 94 -6.65 3.99 -1.18
CA ARG A 94 -5.60 4.07 -0.15
C ARG A 94 -5.84 3.08 0.99
N ALA A 95 -7.07 3.01 1.48
CA ALA A 95 -7.44 2.09 2.55
C ALA A 95 -7.28 0.63 2.11
N ILE A 96 -7.59 0.34 0.85
CA ILE A 96 -7.42 -1.00 0.26
C ILE A 96 -5.94 -1.37 0.21
N VAL A 97 -5.09 -0.46 -0.24
CA VAL A 97 -3.63 -0.68 -0.29
C VAL A 97 -3.08 -0.92 1.12
N GLN A 98 -3.48 -0.11 2.09
CA GLN A 98 -3.06 -0.29 3.48
C GLN A 98 -3.46 -1.66 4.04
N ALA A 99 -4.68 -2.08 3.76
CA ALA A 99 -5.17 -3.39 4.20
C ALA A 99 -4.41 -4.54 3.52
N TYR A 100 -4.08 -4.38 2.24
CA TYR A 100 -3.28 -5.37 1.49
C TYR A 100 -1.86 -5.49 2.07
N VAL A 101 -1.20 -4.36 2.30
CA VAL A 101 0.15 -4.32 2.87
C VAL A 101 0.17 -4.96 4.26
N LYS A 102 -0.84 -4.69 5.06
CA LYS A 102 -0.96 -5.30 6.39
C LYS A 102 -1.03 -6.83 6.31
N LYS A 103 -1.82 -7.36 5.39
CA LYS A 103 -1.90 -8.80 5.17
C LYS A 103 -0.57 -9.38 4.70
N LEU A 104 0.12 -8.67 3.81
CA LEU A 104 1.42 -9.08 3.31
C LEU A 104 2.45 -9.14 4.45
N ASP A 105 2.46 -8.14 5.32
CA ASP A 105 3.34 -8.10 6.49
C ASP A 105 3.06 -9.26 7.44
N GLU A 106 1.80 -9.57 7.68
CA GLU A 106 1.39 -10.68 8.55
C GLU A 106 1.91 -12.02 8.02
N VAL A 107 1.80 -12.23 6.71
CA VAL A 107 2.27 -13.47 6.06
C VAL A 107 3.80 -13.57 6.10
N LYS A 108 4.50 -12.45 5.91
CA LYS A 108 5.96 -12.42 5.97
C LYS A 108 6.51 -12.36 7.38
N GLY A 109 5.66 -12.15 8.38
CA GLY A 109 6.08 -11.99 9.77
C GLY A 109 6.81 -10.68 10.03
N ILE A 110 6.57 -9.65 9.20
CA ILE A 110 7.22 -8.35 9.35
C ILE A 110 6.46 -7.50 10.35
N ILE A 111 7.19 -6.92 11.29
CA ILE A 111 6.64 -5.95 12.25
C ILE A 111 7.03 -4.55 11.78
N ARG A 112 6.06 -3.66 11.66
CA ARG A 112 6.30 -2.26 11.31
C ARG A 112 6.18 -1.39 12.53
N GLY A 113 7.14 -0.49 12.70
CA GLY A 113 7.16 0.43 13.82
C GLY A 113 7.75 1.77 13.45
N LYS A 114 7.55 2.74 14.35
CA LYS A 114 8.11 4.08 14.21
C LYS A 114 8.95 4.38 15.46
N LEU A 115 10.20 4.78 15.23
CA LEU A 115 11.09 5.21 16.30
C LEU A 115 11.21 6.74 16.23
N THR A 116 10.74 7.41 17.27
CA THR A 116 10.86 8.87 17.40
C THR A 116 11.99 9.19 18.36
N THR A 117 12.90 10.04 17.93
CA THR A 117 14.07 10.44 18.72
C THR A 117 14.17 11.96 18.82
N ALA A 118 14.81 12.45 19.87
CA ALA A 118 15.03 13.90 20.08
C ALA A 118 16.06 14.47 19.12
N ILE A 119 16.98 13.66 18.63
CA ILE A 119 18.03 14.05 17.68
C ILE A 119 18.06 13.09 16.49
N SER A 120 18.59 13.58 15.37
CA SER A 120 18.76 12.76 14.18
C SER A 120 19.76 11.63 14.44
N LEU A 121 19.44 10.43 13.96
CA LEU A 121 20.31 9.27 14.05
C LEU A 121 21.07 9.09 12.74
N THR A 122 22.33 8.69 12.83
CA THR A 122 23.11 8.26 11.66
C THR A 122 22.57 6.94 11.12
N GLN A 123 22.91 6.61 9.88
CA GLN A 123 22.50 5.32 9.29
C GLN A 123 23.04 4.14 10.11
N ALA A 124 24.24 4.23 10.66
CA ALA A 124 24.81 3.18 11.52
C ALA A 124 24.00 3.00 12.79
N GLU A 125 23.60 4.11 13.44
CA GLU A 125 22.77 4.08 14.64
C GLU A 125 21.39 3.49 14.36
N GLN A 126 20.78 3.86 13.21
CA GLN A 126 19.49 3.31 12.80
C GLN A 126 19.56 1.79 12.62
N LYS A 127 20.61 1.29 11.96
CA LYS A 127 20.84 -0.14 11.77
C LYS A 127 21.01 -0.87 13.10
N THR A 128 21.73 -0.27 14.04
CA THR A 128 21.96 -0.84 15.38
C THR A 128 20.63 -0.99 16.12
N TYR A 129 19.81 0.06 16.16
CA TYR A 129 18.50 0.02 16.82
C TYR A 129 17.58 -1.02 16.19
N LYS A 130 17.56 -1.06 14.86
CA LYS A 130 16.74 -2.05 14.13
C LYS A 130 17.16 -3.47 14.47
N ALA A 131 18.46 -3.75 14.45
CA ALA A 131 19.01 -5.07 14.76
C ALA A 131 18.67 -5.51 16.20
N GLU A 132 18.79 -4.61 17.17
CA GLU A 132 18.43 -4.89 18.55
C GLU A 132 16.95 -5.22 18.73
N LEU A 133 16.08 -4.44 18.07
CA LEU A 133 14.63 -4.67 18.12
C LEU A 133 14.23 -5.98 17.44
N GLU A 134 14.84 -6.31 16.30
CA GLU A 134 14.60 -7.57 15.62
C GLU A 134 15.02 -8.77 16.50
N LYS A 135 16.14 -8.65 17.17
CA LYS A 135 16.63 -9.68 18.09
C LYS A 135 15.66 -9.93 19.24
N LYS A 136 15.11 -8.85 19.83
CA LYS A 136 14.14 -8.96 20.92
C LYS A 136 12.80 -9.52 20.46
N ALA A 137 12.34 -9.09 19.28
CA ALA A 137 11.04 -9.50 18.73
C ALA A 137 11.07 -10.90 18.10
N GLY A 138 12.24 -11.35 17.65
CA GLY A 138 12.36 -12.62 16.92
C GLY A 138 11.76 -12.60 15.53
N SER A 139 11.53 -11.43 14.97
CA SER A 139 10.92 -11.24 13.65
C SER A 139 11.54 -10.03 12.94
N PRO A 140 11.54 -10.00 11.59
CA PRO A 140 11.97 -8.82 10.86
C PRO A 140 11.15 -7.60 11.24
N ILE A 141 11.79 -6.44 11.35
CA ILE A 141 11.13 -5.18 11.70
C ILE A 141 11.43 -4.14 10.62
N GLU A 142 10.37 -3.50 10.13
CA GLU A 142 10.47 -2.32 9.28
C GLU A 142 10.31 -1.09 10.16
N LEU A 143 11.38 -0.32 10.36
CA LEU A 143 11.35 0.89 11.17
C LEU A 143 11.30 2.15 10.33
N THR A 144 10.42 3.06 10.72
CA THR A 144 10.41 4.44 10.26
C THR A 144 11.02 5.28 11.37
N PHE A 145 11.99 6.12 11.03
CA PHE A 145 12.65 6.99 11.99
C PHE A 145 12.12 8.41 11.83
N ASP A 146 11.81 9.04 12.96
CA ASP A 146 11.32 10.40 13.00
C ASP A 146 12.08 11.17 14.07
N VAL A 147 12.19 12.48 13.88
CA VAL A 147 12.89 13.36 14.83
C VAL A 147 11.89 14.35 15.42
N ASP A 148 11.84 14.41 16.74
CA ASP A 148 11.02 15.37 17.46
C ASP A 148 11.85 15.94 18.61
N ASP A 149 12.37 17.14 18.41
CA ASP A 149 13.25 17.80 19.38
C ASP A 149 12.52 18.30 20.62
N SER A 150 11.21 18.17 20.66
CA SER A 150 10.40 18.54 21.83
C SER A 150 10.36 17.44 22.91
N ILE A 151 10.90 16.26 22.61
CA ILE A 151 10.91 15.13 23.55
C ILE A 151 11.92 15.37 24.67
#